data_d15eb45bf7fb2006d9b4c5b4e95b7763
#
_entry.id   d15eb45bf7fb2006d9b4c5b4e95b7763
#
_cell.length_a   1.000
_cell.length_b   1.000
_cell.length_c   1.000
_cell.angle_alpha   90.00
_cell.angle_beta   90.00
_cell.angle_gamma   90.00
#
_symmetry.space_group_name_H-M   'P 1'
#
loop_
_entity.id
_entity.type
_entity.pdbx_description
1 polymer ?
#
loop_
_entity_poly.entity_id
_entity_poly.type
_entity_poly.pdbx_seq_one_letter_code
_entity_poly.pdbx_strand_id
1 'polypeptide(L)'
;LTRGELGTRGTPEIRDQESASAAEVMGVKIRENLGFKDGFFQNDEEHQLEVIKIIRKYKPKIVLCNAKDDRHIDHPKGADLVSDACFLSGLEKIKTKLDGKTQQSWRPLNVYHYIQWKNSSPDFLVDISGFENIKMNAIKCYSSQFYDPKSKESETLISKKNFLDTIFNRSLDLGRLIGVDHAEGFTSNKIVGVESINDLI
;
A
#
# COMPACT_ATOMS: atom_id res chain seq x y z
N LEU A 1 8.53 -0.94 0.76
CA LEU A 1 9.55 -0.42 1.67
C LEU A 1 10.45 -1.56 2.17
N THR A 2 9.90 -2.58 2.85
CA THR A 2 10.61 -3.73 3.42
C THR A 2 10.32 -5.01 2.63
N ARG A 3 11.02 -6.10 2.94
CA ARG A 3 10.73 -7.45 2.43
C ARG A 3 9.81 -8.25 3.36
N GLY A 4 9.43 -7.68 4.52
CA GLY A 4 8.65 -8.38 5.53
C GLY A 4 9.44 -9.50 6.23
N GLU A 5 10.75 -9.32 6.35
CA GLU A 5 11.71 -10.35 6.81
C GLU A 5 11.55 -10.72 8.28
N LEU A 6 10.88 -9.91 9.09
CA LEU A 6 10.54 -10.25 10.48
C LEU A 6 9.20 -10.97 10.63
N GLY A 7 8.52 -11.25 9.51
CA GLY A 7 7.28 -12.02 9.56
C GLY A 7 7.48 -13.39 10.18
N THR A 8 6.54 -13.82 11.02
CA THR A 8 6.60 -15.12 11.72
C THR A 8 6.66 -16.30 10.76
N ARG A 9 6.11 -16.14 9.54
CA ARG A 9 5.96 -17.21 8.54
C ARG A 9 6.64 -16.81 7.23
N GLY A 10 7.19 -17.82 6.54
CA GLY A 10 7.92 -17.65 5.29
C GLY A 10 9.33 -17.09 5.49
N THR A 11 10.08 -16.94 4.39
CA THR A 11 11.41 -16.33 4.33
C THR A 11 11.41 -15.11 3.43
N PRO A 12 12.44 -14.22 3.48
CA PRO A 12 12.56 -13.11 2.55
C PRO A 12 12.46 -13.53 1.07
N GLU A 13 13.05 -14.68 0.71
CA GLU A 13 13.05 -15.21 -0.66
C GLU A 13 11.65 -15.65 -1.08
N ILE A 14 10.91 -16.34 -0.18
CA ILE A 14 9.51 -16.70 -0.41
C ILE A 14 8.67 -15.44 -0.59
N ARG A 15 8.87 -14.42 0.26
CA ARG A 15 8.16 -13.14 0.15
C ARG A 15 8.41 -12.43 -1.16
N ASP A 16 9.64 -12.46 -1.68
CA ASP A 16 9.95 -11.87 -2.98
C ASP A 16 9.19 -12.59 -4.11
N GLN A 17 9.15 -13.94 -4.07
CA GLN A 17 8.40 -14.74 -5.05
C GLN A 17 6.89 -14.47 -4.96
N GLU A 18 6.32 -14.49 -3.76
CA GLU A 18 4.91 -14.20 -3.49
C GLU A 18 4.52 -12.81 -4.00
N SER A 19 5.38 -11.83 -3.72
CA SER A 19 5.15 -10.45 -4.15
C SER A 19 5.26 -10.26 -5.66
N ALA A 20 6.13 -11.02 -6.33
CA ALA A 20 6.22 -11.02 -7.80
C ALA A 20 4.96 -11.63 -8.41
N SER A 21 4.49 -12.77 -7.88
CA SER A 21 3.24 -13.42 -8.32
C SER A 21 2.03 -12.52 -8.11
N ALA A 22 1.93 -11.83 -6.98
CA ALA A 22 0.86 -10.88 -6.72
C ALA A 22 0.90 -9.69 -7.71
N ALA A 23 2.10 -9.19 -8.03
CA ALA A 23 2.27 -8.12 -9.01
C ALA A 23 1.80 -8.56 -10.42
N GLU A 24 2.08 -9.81 -10.81
CA GLU A 24 1.62 -10.38 -12.08
C GLU A 24 0.08 -10.47 -12.12
N VAL A 25 -0.55 -11.03 -11.08
CA VAL A 25 -2.02 -11.12 -10.96
C VAL A 25 -2.69 -9.75 -11.09
N MET A 26 -2.10 -8.72 -10.51
CA MET A 26 -2.62 -7.35 -10.58
C MET A 26 -2.23 -6.58 -11.84
N GLY A 27 -1.41 -7.14 -12.73
CA GLY A 27 -0.91 -6.45 -13.91
C GLY A 27 0.03 -5.27 -13.58
N VAL A 28 0.73 -5.30 -12.44
CA VAL A 28 1.69 -4.27 -12.02
C VAL A 28 2.88 -4.26 -12.96
N LYS A 29 3.16 -3.14 -13.60
CA LYS A 29 4.21 -3.02 -14.61
C LYS A 29 5.62 -3.01 -14.01
N ILE A 30 5.78 -2.39 -12.85
CA ILE A 30 7.07 -2.22 -12.19
C ILE A 30 6.87 -2.47 -10.69
N ARG A 31 7.73 -3.31 -10.12
CA ARG A 31 7.82 -3.54 -8.69
C ARG A 31 9.26 -3.39 -8.24
N GLU A 32 9.49 -2.46 -7.33
CA GLU A 32 10.78 -2.26 -6.68
C GLU A 32 10.62 -2.38 -5.17
N ASN A 33 11.68 -2.81 -4.49
CA ASN A 33 11.74 -2.87 -3.04
C ASN A 33 12.95 -2.07 -2.58
N LEU A 34 12.76 -1.17 -1.61
CA LEU A 34 13.84 -0.33 -1.08
C LEU A 34 14.73 -1.08 -0.08
N GLY A 35 14.33 -2.27 0.35
CA GLY A 35 15.12 -3.10 1.26
C GLY A 35 15.30 -2.49 2.66
N PHE A 36 14.40 -1.64 3.08
CA PHE A 36 14.43 -1.08 4.43
C PHE A 36 14.21 -2.19 5.47
N LYS A 37 14.83 -2.04 6.62
CA LYS A 37 14.74 -3.05 7.69
C LYS A 37 13.33 -3.11 8.26
N ASP A 38 12.69 -4.26 8.12
CA ASP A 38 11.33 -4.53 8.61
C ASP A 38 11.22 -4.24 10.12
N GLY A 39 10.16 -3.57 10.55
CA GLY A 39 9.95 -3.14 11.94
C GLY A 39 10.85 -1.99 12.42
N PHE A 40 11.96 -1.69 11.75
CA PHE A 40 12.99 -0.77 12.23
C PHE A 40 13.29 0.43 11.34
N PHE A 41 12.74 0.51 10.14
CA PHE A 41 12.91 1.72 9.33
C PHE A 41 12.28 2.93 10.04
N GLN A 42 12.76 4.12 9.72
CA GLN A 42 12.36 5.37 10.35
C GLN A 42 11.85 6.37 9.32
N ASN A 43 11.10 7.37 9.78
CA ASN A 43 10.80 8.55 8.99
C ASN A 43 11.90 9.60 9.23
N ASP A 44 13.06 9.40 8.63
CA ASP A 44 14.23 10.26 8.72
C ASP A 44 14.75 10.66 7.34
N GLU A 45 15.74 11.54 7.29
CA GLU A 45 16.28 12.07 6.04
C GLU A 45 16.79 10.98 5.10
N GLU A 46 17.47 9.96 5.64
CA GLU A 46 18.05 8.87 4.84
C GLU A 46 16.96 8.09 4.11
N HIS A 47 15.94 7.61 4.84
CA HIS A 47 14.83 6.86 4.26
C HIS A 47 13.97 7.73 3.35
N GLN A 48 13.73 9.01 3.71
CA GLN A 48 13.00 9.95 2.86
C GLN A 48 13.70 10.16 1.53
N LEU A 49 15.02 10.34 1.50
CA LEU A 49 15.78 10.52 0.27
C LEU A 49 15.67 9.31 -0.67
N GLU A 50 15.67 8.09 -0.15
CA GLU A 50 15.45 6.89 -0.98
C GLU A 50 14.04 6.86 -1.61
N VAL A 51 13.00 7.18 -0.82
CA VAL A 51 11.63 7.29 -1.36
C VAL A 51 11.52 8.42 -2.38
N ILE A 52 12.15 9.58 -2.12
CA ILE A 52 12.18 10.73 -3.05
C ILE A 52 12.81 10.33 -4.40
N LYS A 53 13.88 9.54 -4.39
CA LYS A 53 14.52 9.05 -5.63
C LYS A 53 13.53 8.26 -6.50
N ILE A 54 12.72 7.40 -5.87
CA ILE A 54 11.70 6.60 -6.56
C ILE A 54 10.56 7.47 -7.08
N ILE A 55 10.06 8.41 -6.28
CA ILE A 55 9.02 9.35 -6.71
C ILE A 55 9.50 10.16 -7.93
N ARG A 56 10.73 10.68 -7.89
CA ARG A 56 11.31 11.45 -9.00
C ARG A 56 11.63 10.60 -10.24
N LYS A 57 11.93 9.31 -10.04
CA LYS A 57 12.14 8.35 -11.12
C LYS A 57 10.85 8.12 -11.92
N TYR A 58 9.75 7.85 -11.23
CA TYR A 58 8.51 7.43 -11.85
C TYR A 58 7.49 8.54 -12.03
N LYS A 59 7.65 9.67 -11.36
CA LYS A 59 6.80 10.86 -11.47
C LYS A 59 5.29 10.55 -11.35
N PRO A 60 4.85 9.83 -10.31
CA PRO A 60 3.45 9.47 -10.15
C PRO A 60 2.59 10.71 -9.94
N LYS A 61 1.38 10.73 -10.52
CA LYS A 61 0.37 11.74 -10.22
C LYS A 61 -0.32 11.45 -8.88
N ILE A 62 -0.56 10.17 -8.59
CA ILE A 62 -1.23 9.68 -7.38
C ILE A 62 -0.28 8.70 -6.68
N VAL A 63 -0.20 8.81 -5.38
CA VAL A 63 0.47 7.84 -4.50
C VAL A 63 -0.55 7.26 -3.55
N LEU A 64 -0.65 5.94 -3.50
CA LEU A 64 -1.42 5.20 -2.50
C LEU A 64 -0.44 4.63 -1.48
N CYS A 65 -0.65 4.89 -0.21
CA CYS A 65 0.23 4.41 0.85
C CYS A 65 -0.54 3.88 2.05
N ASN A 66 0.18 3.38 3.03
CA ASN A 66 -0.38 2.72 4.20
C ASN A 66 -1.36 3.61 4.98
N ALA A 67 -2.20 2.96 5.79
CA ALA A 67 -3.07 3.62 6.76
C ALA A 67 -2.24 4.39 7.79
N LYS A 68 -2.71 5.59 8.16
CA LYS A 68 -2.06 6.45 9.17
C LYS A 68 -2.22 5.95 10.61
N ASP A 69 -3.26 5.19 10.86
CA ASP A 69 -3.48 4.49 12.11
C ASP A 69 -3.80 3.03 11.82
N ASP A 70 -2.97 2.14 12.32
CA ASP A 70 -3.15 0.71 12.15
C ASP A 70 -2.52 -0.09 13.30
N ARG A 71 -2.83 -1.39 13.32
CA ARG A 71 -2.29 -2.33 14.30
C ARG A 71 -0.78 -2.55 14.14
N HIS A 72 -0.30 -2.67 12.89
CA HIS A 72 1.12 -2.92 12.63
C HIS A 72 1.89 -1.60 12.68
N ILE A 73 2.96 -1.58 13.48
CA ILE A 73 3.74 -0.36 13.71
C ILE A 73 4.35 0.24 12.44
N ASP A 74 4.63 -0.58 11.43
CA ASP A 74 5.23 -0.12 10.18
C ASP A 74 4.22 0.52 9.22
N HIS A 75 2.90 0.27 9.42
CA HIS A 75 1.90 0.90 8.57
C HIS A 75 1.85 2.42 8.79
N PRO A 76 1.64 2.94 10.01
CA PRO A 76 1.70 4.40 10.23
C PRO A 76 3.09 4.99 9.95
N LYS A 77 4.20 4.31 10.29
CA LYS A 77 5.55 4.78 9.92
C LYS A 77 5.71 4.92 8.40
N GLY A 78 5.25 3.92 7.63
CA GLY A 78 5.29 3.95 6.17
C GLY A 78 4.39 5.05 5.60
N ALA A 79 3.23 5.29 6.20
CA ALA A 79 2.32 6.36 5.82
C ALA A 79 2.98 7.73 5.99
N ASP A 80 3.61 7.98 7.14
CA ASP A 80 4.28 9.24 7.44
C ASP A 80 5.52 9.43 6.55
N LEU A 81 6.39 8.42 6.44
CA LEU A 81 7.57 8.45 5.58
C LEU A 81 7.22 8.79 4.12
N VAL A 82 6.23 8.11 3.56
CA VAL A 82 5.82 8.32 2.16
C VAL A 82 5.16 9.68 1.98
N SER A 83 4.32 10.12 2.91
CA SER A 83 3.67 11.44 2.86
C SER A 83 4.69 12.57 2.87
N ASP A 84 5.67 12.52 3.79
CA ASP A 84 6.74 13.50 3.91
C ASP A 84 7.62 13.49 2.66
N ALA A 85 8.01 12.31 2.17
CA ALA A 85 8.79 12.17 0.96
C ALA A 85 8.05 12.72 -0.28
N CYS A 86 6.73 12.56 -0.38
CA CYS A 86 5.92 13.14 -1.44
C CYS A 86 5.93 14.68 -1.41
N PHE A 87 5.89 15.28 -0.22
CA PHE A 87 6.02 16.74 -0.08
C PHE A 87 7.44 17.19 -0.45
N LEU A 88 8.45 16.57 0.14
CA LEU A 88 9.86 16.93 -0.02
C LEU A 88 10.35 16.73 -1.46
N SER A 89 9.84 15.72 -2.17
CA SER A 89 10.23 15.42 -3.56
C SER A 89 9.94 16.56 -4.53
N GLY A 90 8.98 17.44 -4.19
CA GLY A 90 8.68 18.66 -4.96
C GLY A 90 9.62 19.84 -4.69
N LEU A 91 10.49 19.77 -3.68
CA LEU A 91 11.40 20.85 -3.31
C LEU A 91 12.68 20.79 -4.16
N GLU A 92 12.94 21.84 -4.95
CA GLU A 92 14.11 21.93 -5.84
C GLU A 92 15.45 21.94 -5.09
N LYS A 93 15.45 22.42 -3.84
CA LYS A 93 16.67 22.48 -3.00
C LYS A 93 17.12 21.12 -2.50
N ILE A 94 16.21 20.15 -2.40
CA ILE A 94 16.57 18.76 -2.07
C ILE A 94 17.15 18.12 -3.35
N LYS A 95 18.42 17.76 -3.31
CA LYS A 95 19.13 17.18 -4.45
C LYS A 95 19.24 15.68 -4.32
N THR A 96 18.73 14.95 -5.31
CA THR A 96 18.89 13.50 -5.44
C THR A 96 19.54 13.15 -6.76
N LYS A 97 20.26 12.02 -6.78
CA LYS A 97 20.87 11.47 -7.98
C LYS A 97 20.40 10.03 -8.17
N LEU A 98 20.20 9.65 -9.44
CA LEU A 98 19.95 8.27 -9.84
C LEU A 98 20.90 7.97 -11.00
N ASP A 99 21.66 6.88 -10.90
CA ASP A 99 22.69 6.48 -11.88
C ASP A 99 23.66 7.63 -12.24
N GLY A 100 24.10 8.38 -11.22
CA GLY A 100 24.99 9.52 -11.37
C GLY A 100 24.35 10.80 -11.91
N LYS A 101 23.10 10.78 -12.36
CA LYS A 101 22.38 11.93 -12.92
C LYS A 101 21.51 12.61 -11.89
N THR A 102 21.54 13.93 -11.83
CA THR A 102 20.66 14.72 -10.95
C THR A 102 19.21 14.57 -11.42
N GLN A 103 18.32 14.30 -10.46
CA GLN A 103 16.89 14.20 -10.71
C GLN A 103 16.22 15.57 -10.57
N GLN A 104 15.27 15.85 -11.44
CA GLN A 104 14.39 17.02 -11.33
C GLN A 104 13.37 16.80 -10.20
N SER A 105 12.95 17.89 -9.55
CA SER A 105 11.88 17.87 -8.56
C SER A 105 10.57 17.38 -9.20
N TRP A 106 9.79 16.65 -8.42
CA TRP A 106 8.46 16.20 -8.80
C TRP A 106 7.60 16.05 -7.55
N ARG A 107 6.40 16.59 -7.55
CA ARG A 107 5.43 16.43 -6.47
C ARG A 107 4.19 15.71 -7.00
N PRO A 108 3.81 14.58 -6.39
CA PRO A 108 2.52 13.94 -6.67
C PRO A 108 1.36 14.91 -6.41
N LEU A 109 0.32 14.84 -7.21
CA LEU A 109 -0.87 15.68 -7.04
C LEU A 109 -1.66 15.29 -5.79
N ASN A 110 -1.77 13.98 -5.56
CA ASN A 110 -2.53 13.41 -4.46
C ASN A 110 -1.76 12.28 -3.79
N VAL A 111 -1.90 12.21 -2.46
CA VAL A 111 -1.45 11.10 -1.63
C VAL A 111 -2.67 10.62 -0.84
N TYR A 112 -3.03 9.36 -1.02
CA TYR A 112 -4.15 8.72 -0.35
C TYR A 112 -3.67 7.55 0.49
N HIS A 113 -4.36 7.29 1.60
CA HIS A 113 -4.04 6.21 2.51
C HIS A 113 -5.17 5.18 2.47
N TYR A 114 -4.84 3.95 2.11
CA TYR A 114 -5.83 2.87 2.10
C TYR A 114 -6.12 2.36 3.51
N ILE A 115 -7.37 1.95 3.77
CA ILE A 115 -7.77 1.36 5.04
C ILE A 115 -7.28 -0.10 5.08
N GLN A 116 -6.49 -0.46 6.09
CA GLN A 116 -5.91 -1.79 6.24
C GLN A 116 -6.60 -2.61 7.32
N TRP A 117 -6.00 -2.71 8.51
CA TRP A 117 -6.52 -3.54 9.60
C TRP A 117 -7.65 -2.86 10.37
N LYS A 118 -7.39 -1.68 10.90
CA LYS A 118 -8.38 -0.93 11.66
C LYS A 118 -9.45 -0.39 10.72
N ASN A 119 -10.69 -0.40 11.21
CA ASN A 119 -11.78 0.32 10.55
C ASN A 119 -11.63 1.81 10.84
N SER A 120 -11.48 2.58 9.80
CA SER A 120 -11.47 4.04 9.84
C SER A 120 -12.58 4.55 8.94
N SER A 121 -13.15 5.70 9.29
CA SER A 121 -14.08 6.38 8.37
C SER A 121 -13.31 6.84 7.13
N PRO A 122 -13.69 6.40 5.92
CA PRO A 122 -13.07 6.87 4.70
C PRO A 122 -13.47 8.30 4.38
N ASP A 123 -12.57 9.06 3.75
CA ASP A 123 -12.90 10.35 3.15
C ASP A 123 -13.59 10.19 1.80
N PHE A 124 -13.34 9.06 1.12
CA PHE A 124 -14.03 8.65 -0.10
C PHE A 124 -13.89 7.14 -0.32
N LEU A 125 -14.77 6.62 -1.15
CA LEU A 125 -14.81 5.22 -1.57
C LEU A 125 -14.54 5.12 -3.06
N VAL A 126 -13.90 4.03 -3.48
CA VAL A 126 -13.69 3.69 -4.88
C VAL A 126 -14.42 2.39 -5.19
N ASP A 127 -15.28 2.40 -6.19
CA ASP A 127 -15.91 1.19 -6.71
C ASP A 127 -14.86 0.24 -7.29
N ILE A 128 -14.83 -0.97 -6.75
CA ILE A 128 -13.98 -2.07 -7.22
C ILE A 128 -14.79 -3.27 -7.68
N SER A 129 -16.08 -3.09 -7.97
CA SER A 129 -16.94 -4.15 -8.46
C SER A 129 -16.37 -4.76 -9.75
N GLY A 130 -16.32 -6.10 -9.79
CA GLY A 130 -15.67 -6.85 -10.86
C GLY A 130 -14.15 -7.04 -10.72
N PHE A 131 -13.49 -6.37 -9.76
CA PHE A 131 -12.07 -6.52 -9.45
C PHE A 131 -11.79 -7.28 -8.14
N GLU A 132 -12.83 -7.61 -7.37
CA GLU A 132 -12.74 -8.31 -6.08
C GLU A 132 -12.01 -9.65 -6.20
N ASN A 133 -12.21 -10.39 -7.29
CA ASN A 133 -11.53 -11.66 -7.53
C ASN A 133 -10.04 -11.47 -7.81
N ILE A 134 -9.66 -10.43 -8.55
CA ILE A 134 -8.25 -10.09 -8.81
C ILE A 134 -7.58 -9.72 -7.49
N LYS A 135 -8.21 -8.88 -6.68
CA LYS A 135 -7.75 -8.52 -5.33
C LYS A 135 -7.52 -9.76 -4.46
N MET A 136 -8.53 -10.62 -4.36
CA MET A 136 -8.44 -11.83 -3.53
C MET A 136 -7.37 -12.80 -4.04
N ASN A 137 -7.19 -12.94 -5.35
CA ASN A 137 -6.16 -13.78 -5.94
C ASN A 137 -4.75 -13.22 -5.66
N ALA A 138 -4.57 -11.90 -5.77
CA ALA A 138 -3.32 -11.24 -5.42
C ALA A 138 -2.94 -11.45 -3.94
N ILE A 139 -3.92 -11.35 -3.03
CA ILE A 139 -3.72 -11.63 -1.61
C ILE A 139 -3.31 -13.10 -1.40
N LYS A 140 -3.98 -14.04 -2.05
CA LYS A 140 -3.67 -15.49 -1.95
C LYS A 140 -2.29 -15.86 -2.48
N CYS A 141 -1.66 -15.03 -3.31
CA CYS A 141 -0.27 -15.24 -3.72
C CYS A 141 0.69 -15.24 -2.52
N TYR A 142 0.33 -14.56 -1.42
CA TYR A 142 1.11 -14.57 -0.18
C TYR A 142 0.77 -15.80 0.68
N SER A 143 0.90 -17.00 0.11
CA SER A 143 0.47 -18.26 0.71
C SER A 143 1.16 -18.55 2.05
N SER A 144 2.41 -18.13 2.22
CA SER A 144 3.10 -18.25 3.51
C SER A 144 2.44 -17.44 4.63
N GLN A 145 1.69 -16.38 4.31
CA GLN A 145 1.10 -15.48 5.29
C GLN A 145 -0.31 -15.86 5.71
N PHE A 146 -1.08 -16.38 4.78
CA PHE A 146 -2.50 -16.67 4.98
C PHE A 146 -2.74 -18.13 5.35
N TYR A 147 -4.01 -18.50 5.46
CA TYR A 147 -4.39 -19.85 5.84
C TYR A 147 -3.94 -20.88 4.79
N ASP A 148 -3.15 -21.83 5.26
CA ASP A 148 -2.82 -23.06 4.56
C ASP A 148 -2.99 -24.23 5.52
N PRO A 149 -3.92 -25.19 5.27
CA PRO A 149 -4.15 -26.34 6.14
C PRO A 149 -2.96 -27.29 6.21
N LYS A 150 -2.00 -27.18 5.30
CA LYS A 150 -0.78 -28.00 5.25
C LYS A 150 0.41 -27.35 5.97
N SER A 151 0.31 -26.09 6.31
CA SER A 151 1.39 -25.37 6.99
C SER A 151 1.63 -25.94 8.39
N LYS A 152 2.91 -26.11 8.70
CA LYS A 152 3.38 -26.50 10.05
C LYS A 152 3.94 -25.32 10.84
N GLU A 153 3.92 -24.12 10.25
CA GLU A 153 4.40 -22.90 10.90
C GLU A 153 3.41 -22.40 11.94
N SER A 154 3.89 -21.59 12.88
CA SER A 154 3.06 -21.00 13.93
C SER A 154 1.87 -20.21 13.36
N GLU A 155 0.71 -20.35 13.97
CA GLU A 155 -0.47 -19.57 13.59
C GLU A 155 -0.29 -18.11 13.94
N THR A 156 -0.72 -17.23 13.03
CA THR A 156 -0.78 -15.79 13.20
C THR A 156 -2.22 -15.30 13.07
N LEU A 157 -2.48 -14.05 13.41
CA LEU A 157 -3.84 -13.49 13.27
C LEU A 157 -4.35 -13.53 11.81
N ILE A 158 -3.46 -13.31 10.84
CA ILE A 158 -3.82 -13.28 9.42
C ILE A 158 -3.83 -14.67 8.77
N SER A 159 -3.21 -15.67 9.40
CA SER A 159 -3.24 -17.05 8.90
C SER A 159 -4.44 -17.86 9.39
N LYS A 160 -5.35 -17.25 10.15
CA LYS A 160 -6.61 -17.91 10.55
C LYS A 160 -7.51 -18.11 9.34
N LYS A 161 -8.23 -19.26 9.34
CA LYS A 161 -9.07 -19.70 8.22
C LYS A 161 -10.03 -18.62 7.71
N ASN A 162 -10.65 -17.87 8.62
CA ASN A 162 -11.71 -16.89 8.28
C ASN A 162 -11.15 -15.49 8.01
N PHE A 163 -9.84 -15.30 8.04
CA PHE A 163 -9.28 -13.95 7.88
C PHE A 163 -9.55 -13.36 6.49
N LEU A 164 -9.41 -14.17 5.44
CA LEU A 164 -9.69 -13.72 4.06
C LEU A 164 -11.15 -13.31 3.87
N ASP A 165 -12.07 -13.97 4.55
CA ASP A 165 -13.50 -13.63 4.51
C ASP A 165 -13.72 -12.21 5.09
N THR A 166 -12.94 -11.81 6.09
CA THR A 166 -13.06 -10.45 6.66
C THR A 166 -12.65 -9.37 5.68
N ILE A 167 -11.67 -9.62 4.81
CA ILE A 167 -11.23 -8.69 3.76
C ILE A 167 -12.32 -8.55 2.70
N PHE A 168 -12.86 -9.68 2.26
CA PHE A 168 -13.95 -9.72 1.28
C PHE A 168 -15.21 -9.00 1.80
N ASN A 169 -15.66 -9.35 3.02
CA ASN A 169 -16.83 -8.75 3.65
C ASN A 169 -16.69 -7.25 3.86
N ARG A 170 -15.47 -6.75 4.17
CA ARG A 170 -15.24 -5.30 4.26
C ARG A 170 -15.53 -4.60 2.93
N SER A 171 -15.11 -5.17 1.80
CA SER A 171 -15.37 -4.54 0.50
C SER A 171 -16.87 -4.53 0.15
N LEU A 172 -17.64 -5.55 0.53
CA LEU A 172 -19.11 -5.56 0.44
C LEU A 172 -19.73 -4.48 1.31
N ASP A 173 -19.27 -4.37 2.58
CA ASP A 173 -19.81 -3.40 3.53
C ASP A 173 -19.55 -1.95 3.08
N LEU A 174 -18.38 -1.67 2.53
CA LEU A 174 -18.05 -0.38 1.95
C LEU A 174 -18.84 -0.12 0.65
N GLY A 175 -19.00 -1.15 -0.20
CA GLY A 175 -19.76 -1.05 -1.45
C GLY A 175 -21.21 -0.63 -1.22
N ARG A 176 -21.89 -1.24 -0.24
CA ARG A 176 -23.29 -0.89 0.09
C ARG A 176 -23.49 0.57 0.47
N LEU A 177 -22.43 1.26 0.97
CA LEU A 177 -22.54 2.67 1.39
C LEU A 177 -22.68 3.63 0.20
N ILE A 178 -22.22 3.21 -0.98
CA ILE A 178 -22.30 3.97 -2.23
C ILE A 178 -23.14 3.26 -3.31
N GLY A 179 -23.84 2.17 -2.94
CA GLY A 179 -24.77 1.47 -3.83
C GLY A 179 -24.11 0.61 -4.91
N VAL A 180 -22.87 0.12 -4.68
CA VAL A 180 -22.15 -0.80 -5.58
C VAL A 180 -21.87 -2.12 -4.87
N ASP A 181 -21.45 -3.15 -5.62
CA ASP A 181 -21.21 -4.47 -5.05
C ASP A 181 -20.00 -4.48 -4.13
N HIS A 182 -18.89 -3.85 -4.54
CA HIS A 182 -17.65 -3.82 -3.77
C HIS A 182 -16.98 -2.45 -3.84
N ALA A 183 -16.44 -1.97 -2.72
CA ALA A 183 -15.65 -0.74 -2.68
C ALA A 183 -14.41 -0.85 -1.78
N GLU A 184 -13.45 0.03 -2.02
CA GLU A 184 -12.31 0.29 -1.13
C GLU A 184 -12.35 1.70 -0.59
N GLY A 185 -11.98 1.84 0.70
CA GLY A 185 -11.96 3.12 1.40
C GLY A 185 -10.57 3.73 1.46
N PHE A 186 -10.54 5.05 1.29
CA PHE A 186 -9.31 5.84 1.36
C PHE A 186 -9.50 7.05 2.25
N THR A 187 -8.40 7.44 2.94
CA THR A 187 -8.32 8.72 3.64
C THR A 187 -7.34 9.65 2.93
N SER A 188 -7.53 10.95 3.08
CA SER A 188 -6.76 12.00 2.43
C SER A 188 -6.31 13.06 3.42
N ASN A 189 -5.10 13.63 3.21
CA ASN A 189 -4.62 14.77 3.99
C ASN A 189 -5.24 16.11 3.57
N LYS A 190 -5.96 16.12 2.47
CA LYS A 190 -6.65 17.31 1.94
C LYS A 190 -8.07 16.95 1.52
N ILE A 191 -8.94 17.95 1.49
CA ILE A 191 -10.30 17.77 0.98
C ILE A 191 -10.22 17.26 -0.45
N VAL A 192 -10.99 16.20 -0.73
CA VAL A 192 -11.13 15.64 -2.08
C VAL A 192 -12.03 16.58 -2.89
N GLY A 193 -11.50 17.11 -3.98
CA GLY A 193 -12.24 17.94 -4.91
C GLY A 193 -12.63 17.16 -6.16
N VAL A 194 -13.80 17.44 -6.71
CA VAL A 194 -14.32 16.92 -7.97
C VAL A 194 -14.56 18.10 -8.93
N GLU A 195 -14.46 17.88 -10.22
CA GLU A 195 -14.73 18.92 -11.23
C GLU A 195 -16.24 19.15 -11.42
N SER A 196 -17.03 18.11 -11.19
CA SER A 196 -18.49 18.15 -11.31
C SER A 196 -19.15 17.31 -10.22
N ILE A 197 -20.35 17.69 -9.77
CA ILE A 197 -21.19 16.86 -8.89
C ILE A 197 -21.50 15.52 -9.57
N ASN A 198 -21.52 15.45 -10.88
CA ASN A 198 -21.75 14.22 -11.63
C ASN A 198 -20.59 13.21 -11.55
N ASP A 199 -19.43 13.62 -11.01
CA ASP A 199 -18.29 12.71 -10.75
C ASP A 199 -18.50 11.87 -9.48
N LEU A 200 -19.53 12.21 -8.69
CA LEU A 200 -19.94 11.45 -7.51
C LEU A 200 -20.95 10.36 -7.92
N ILE A 201 -20.77 9.16 -7.37
CA ILE A 201 -21.66 8.01 -7.58
C ILE A 201 -22.51 7.75 -6.34
#